data_ca4770dc7fe4b3a88435e4fe04d07bac
#
_entry.id   ca4770dc7fe4b3a88435e4fe04d07bac
#
_cell.length_a   1.000
_cell.length_b   1.000
_cell.length_c   1.000
_cell.angle_alpha   90.00
_cell.angle_beta   90.00
_cell.angle_gamma   90.00
#
_symmetry.space_group_name_H-M   'P 1'
#
loop_
_entity.id
_entity.type
_entity.pdbx_description
1 polymer ?
#
loop_
_entity_poly.entity_id
_entity_poly.type
_entity_poly.pdbx_seq_one_letter_code
_entity_poly.pdbx_strand_id
1 'polypeptide(L)'
;MSQTRKKNPSDGETKLQTSFVNKFLKGSKLRSSESESRKESNDLNTTDFQPGDGTQKTATVDTAKPLALEMDLGSRLEKNEQFLQKLGTKAVDRRLDLNNCRLTTADVREMVALLPFVPDLEELDVSWNDFVGGTLHLITQQMHHVSKLKILRLGSCRLTTDDVRALGEALKAIPELEELNLSWNNKVGGNLPLILQEFQEGSKIQTLELVDCALTSEDGAFVGQLLPVLQNLEVLDLSINRNIGRSLHSIAQGLKSTSNLKVLKLHSCGLSQKSVKLLDAAFGHLNELRKLDLSCNKELGGGFEDSAAQLATLEHLEVLDLHQCSLTAGDVVSLTEASIHLPALEIFNLSWNKCVGGNLNLLLETLKLSTSLQVLRLSSCSLVTEDVALLASVIQTGHLAKLRKLDLSYNDSICDTGWAVFCQNMWLLKELTELDISLRPSAFRDCGQWFRHLLCAVTKLPEITEIGMKRWILPASQEEELECFGQDHRSSVHFDRGGFQ
;
A
#
# COMPACT_ATOMS: atom_id res chain seq x y z
N MET A 1 43.53 -22.88 -49.08
CA MET A 1 42.10 -22.61 -49.00
C MET A 1 41.88 -21.54 -47.94
N SER A 2 41.79 -20.33 -48.38
CA SER A 2 41.62 -19.10 -47.60
C SER A 2 40.17 -18.76 -47.46
N GLN A 3 39.65 -18.53 -46.28
CA GLN A 3 38.35 -17.89 -46.09
C GLN A 3 38.56 -16.53 -45.42
N THR A 4 38.33 -15.52 -46.19
CA THR A 4 38.29 -14.11 -45.82
C THR A 4 37.04 -13.80 -45.01
N ARG A 5 37.18 -13.31 -43.78
CA ARG A 5 36.13 -12.68 -43.00
C ARG A 5 35.90 -11.26 -43.49
N LYS A 6 34.68 -10.97 -43.97
CA LYS A 6 34.18 -9.63 -44.21
C LYS A 6 33.89 -8.93 -42.89
N LYS A 7 34.48 -7.77 -42.67
CA LYS A 7 34.11 -6.79 -41.61
C LYS A 7 32.88 -6.02 -42.05
N ASN A 8 31.83 -6.00 -41.24
CA ASN A 8 30.72 -5.05 -41.34
C ASN A 8 31.08 -3.71 -40.67
N PRO A 9 30.81 -2.59 -41.31
CA PRO A 9 30.93 -1.27 -40.69
C PRO A 9 29.54 -0.78 -40.24
N SER A 10 29.27 -0.70 -38.96
CA SER A 10 28.20 0.14 -38.39
C SER A 10 28.27 0.16 -36.88
N ASP A 11 29.16 0.95 -36.31
CA ASP A 11 29.19 1.21 -34.85
C ASP A 11 29.43 2.71 -34.54
N GLY A 12 28.83 3.63 -35.30
CA GLY A 12 29.05 5.05 -35.10
C GLY A 12 27.83 5.91 -34.76
N GLU A 13 26.62 5.47 -35.08
CA GLU A 13 25.44 6.36 -34.98
C GLU A 13 24.43 6.04 -33.88
N THR A 14 24.65 5.00 -33.11
CA THR A 14 23.65 4.48 -32.12
C THR A 14 23.80 5.03 -30.71
N LYS A 15 24.81 5.85 -30.40
CA LYS A 15 25.09 6.24 -29.01
C LYS A 15 24.32 7.45 -28.47
N LEU A 16 23.69 8.25 -29.28
CA LEU A 16 22.94 9.45 -28.84
C LEU A 16 21.43 9.25 -28.70
N GLN A 17 20.85 8.24 -29.36
CA GLN A 17 19.41 7.93 -29.31
C GLN A 17 19.00 6.94 -28.21
N THR A 18 19.96 6.39 -27.47
CA THR A 18 19.71 5.28 -26.51
C THR A 18 19.45 5.72 -25.06
N SER A 19 19.48 7.02 -24.74
CA SER A 19 19.43 7.47 -23.36
C SER A 19 18.05 7.29 -22.72
N PHE A 20 16.98 7.66 -23.39
CA PHE A 20 15.62 7.58 -22.88
C PHE A 20 15.14 6.11 -22.76
N VAL A 21 15.28 5.34 -23.84
CA VAL A 21 14.87 3.93 -23.88
C VAL A 21 15.65 3.05 -22.89
N ASN A 22 16.95 3.28 -22.71
CA ASN A 22 17.77 2.52 -21.76
C ASN A 22 17.38 2.78 -20.29
N LYS A 23 16.84 3.97 -19.96
CA LYS A 23 16.32 4.25 -18.61
C LYS A 23 15.11 3.38 -18.29
N PHE A 24 14.20 3.14 -19.23
CA PHE A 24 13.03 2.29 -19.06
C PHE A 24 13.40 0.82 -18.87
N LEU A 25 14.38 0.33 -19.62
CA LEU A 25 14.84 -1.07 -19.51
C LEU A 25 15.57 -1.37 -18.19
N LYS A 26 16.24 -0.38 -17.60
CA LYS A 26 16.93 -0.54 -16.31
C LYS A 26 15.99 -0.51 -15.11
N GLY A 27 14.87 0.23 -15.17
CA GLY A 27 13.90 0.33 -14.09
C GLY A 27 13.20 -1.00 -13.77
N SER A 28 13.06 -1.88 -14.76
CA SER A 28 12.41 -3.19 -14.58
C SER A 28 13.25 -4.24 -13.82
N LYS A 29 14.57 -4.03 -13.71
CA LYS A 29 15.48 -4.95 -12.98
C LYS A 29 15.70 -4.59 -11.50
N LEU A 30 15.28 -3.40 -11.06
CA LEU A 30 15.49 -2.92 -9.68
C LEU A 30 14.33 -3.20 -8.72
N ARG A 31 13.23 -3.80 -9.19
CA ARG A 31 12.04 -4.10 -8.35
C ARG A 31 12.20 -5.31 -7.42
N SER A 32 13.32 -6.05 -7.49
CA SER A 32 13.49 -7.29 -6.71
C SER A 32 14.49 -7.22 -5.56
N SER A 33 15.07 -6.06 -5.21
CA SER A 33 16.14 -6.04 -4.21
C SER A 33 16.22 -4.83 -3.25
N GLU A 34 15.24 -3.92 -3.23
CA GLU A 34 15.32 -2.79 -2.28
C GLU A 34 13.99 -2.52 -1.56
N SER A 35 13.66 -3.40 -0.63
CA SER A 35 12.71 -3.14 0.44
C SER A 35 13.40 -3.32 1.80
N GLU A 36 14.50 -2.61 2.03
CA GLU A 36 15.01 -2.47 3.41
C GLU A 36 16.02 -1.31 3.50
N SER A 37 15.86 -0.56 4.59
CA SER A 37 16.77 0.43 5.18
C SER A 37 16.67 1.89 4.72
N ARG A 38 15.86 2.67 5.45
CA ARG A 38 16.26 4.03 5.83
C ARG A 38 16.18 4.16 7.35
N LYS A 39 17.34 4.11 7.97
CA LYS A 39 17.57 4.58 9.34
C LYS A 39 17.71 6.11 9.32
N GLU A 40 17.08 6.71 10.31
CA GLU A 40 17.22 8.12 10.71
C GLU A 40 18.67 8.44 11.08
N SER A 41 19.16 9.58 10.65
CA SER A 41 20.22 10.31 11.34
C SER A 41 19.88 11.80 11.33
N ASN A 42 19.49 12.29 12.52
CA ASN A 42 19.55 13.70 12.88
C ASN A 42 21.01 14.13 12.93
N ASP A 43 21.33 15.26 12.31
CA ASP A 43 22.30 16.17 12.87
C ASP A 43 22.04 17.62 12.43
N LEU A 44 21.95 18.44 13.47
CA LEU A 44 21.89 19.89 13.44
C LEU A 44 23.24 20.46 13.00
N ASN A 45 23.25 21.47 12.14
CA ASN A 45 24.13 22.62 12.34
C ASN A 45 23.66 23.86 11.56
N THR A 46 23.41 24.88 12.34
CA THR A 46 23.23 26.29 11.97
C THR A 46 24.57 26.93 11.58
N THR A 47 24.59 27.73 10.51
CA THR A 47 25.40 28.92 10.44
C THR A 47 24.78 29.98 9.51
N ASP A 48 24.60 31.17 10.10
CA ASP A 48 24.24 32.42 9.47
C ASP A 48 25.22 32.84 8.37
N PHE A 49 24.71 33.54 7.34
CA PHE A 49 25.37 34.73 6.78
C PHE A 49 24.35 35.60 6.03
N GLN A 50 24.40 36.90 6.37
CA GLN A 50 23.59 37.98 5.81
C GLN A 50 24.25 38.65 4.56
N PRO A 51 23.61 39.70 3.95
CA PRO A 51 23.53 39.86 2.51
C PRO A 51 24.52 40.91 1.95
N GLY A 52 24.78 40.81 0.66
CA GLY A 52 25.54 41.79 -0.11
C GLY A 52 24.79 42.33 -1.30
N ASP A 53 24.65 43.60 -1.31
CA ASP A 53 24.02 44.54 -2.24
C ASP A 53 24.73 44.59 -3.62
N GLY A 54 23.98 44.94 -4.67
CA GLY A 54 24.62 45.64 -5.78
C GLY A 54 24.27 45.32 -7.22
N THR A 55 23.46 46.19 -7.79
CA THR A 55 23.49 46.75 -9.15
C THR A 55 22.74 46.11 -10.30
N GLN A 56 21.72 46.86 -10.70
CA GLN A 56 21.06 46.89 -12.00
C GLN A 56 22.02 46.97 -13.21
N LYS A 57 21.74 46.18 -14.23
CA LYS A 57 22.02 46.57 -15.63
C LYS A 57 20.86 46.15 -16.52
N THR A 58 20.20 47.15 -17.06
CA THR A 58 19.27 47.12 -18.19
C THR A 58 19.98 46.64 -19.46
N ALA A 59 19.38 45.67 -20.17
CA ALA A 59 19.71 45.42 -21.57
C ALA A 59 18.44 45.02 -22.35
N THR A 60 18.18 45.83 -23.28
CA THR A 60 17.35 45.95 -24.47
C THR A 60 16.72 44.66 -25.03
N VAL A 61 15.42 44.84 -25.31
CA VAL A 61 14.54 43.98 -26.08
C VAL A 61 15.09 43.78 -27.51
N ASP A 62 15.35 42.55 -27.89
CA ASP A 62 15.45 42.15 -29.30
C ASP A 62 14.28 41.23 -29.66
N THR A 63 13.43 41.77 -30.53
CA THR A 63 12.31 41.05 -31.14
C THR A 63 12.83 40.03 -32.16
N ALA A 64 12.91 38.76 -31.77
CA ALA A 64 13.12 37.66 -32.70
C ALA A 64 11.78 37.07 -33.14
N LYS A 65 11.53 37.10 -34.44
CA LYS A 65 10.41 36.49 -35.15
C LYS A 65 10.27 35.02 -34.82
N PRO A 66 9.04 34.43 -34.73
CA PRO A 66 8.84 33.00 -34.59
C PRO A 66 9.23 32.32 -35.91
N LEU A 67 10.25 31.49 -35.87
CA LEU A 67 10.51 30.46 -36.89
C LEU A 67 9.40 29.42 -36.82
N ALA A 68 8.47 29.49 -37.76
CA ALA A 68 7.51 28.42 -38.01
C ALA A 68 8.28 27.17 -38.46
N LEU A 69 8.46 26.21 -37.56
CA LEU A 69 8.85 24.87 -37.90
C LEU A 69 7.60 24.17 -38.46
N GLU A 70 7.39 24.22 -39.76
CA GLU A 70 6.62 23.24 -40.48
C GLU A 70 7.39 21.91 -40.42
N MET A 71 7.18 21.17 -39.37
CA MET A 71 7.64 19.77 -39.30
C MET A 71 6.59 18.90 -40.00
N ASP A 72 7.06 18.19 -41.03
CA ASP A 72 6.30 17.21 -41.78
C ASP A 72 5.62 16.20 -40.84
N LEU A 73 4.27 16.17 -40.87
CA LEU A 73 3.44 15.32 -40.00
C LEU A 73 3.76 13.83 -40.20
N GLY A 74 4.15 13.43 -41.41
CA GLY A 74 4.49 12.03 -41.74
C GLY A 74 5.75 11.56 -41.02
N SER A 75 6.78 12.37 -40.95
CA SER A 75 8.04 12.02 -40.27
C SER A 75 7.91 12.00 -38.74
N ARG A 76 6.93 12.71 -38.20
CA ARG A 76 6.59 12.67 -36.77
C ARG A 76 5.83 11.38 -36.39
N LEU A 77 4.88 10.94 -37.20
CA LEU A 77 4.14 9.70 -37.01
C LEU A 77 5.08 8.48 -36.99
N GLU A 78 5.98 8.39 -37.98
CA GLU A 78 6.96 7.28 -38.05
C GLU A 78 7.91 7.26 -36.82
N LYS A 79 8.38 8.43 -36.37
CA LYS A 79 9.21 8.53 -35.17
C LYS A 79 8.46 8.12 -33.90
N ASN A 80 7.18 8.43 -33.84
CA ASN A 80 6.33 8.06 -32.68
C ASN A 80 6.01 6.56 -32.67
N GLU A 81 5.72 5.94 -33.80
CA GLU A 81 5.54 4.49 -33.88
C GLU A 81 6.84 3.76 -33.48
N GLN A 82 7.99 4.22 -33.96
CA GLN A 82 9.29 3.67 -33.56
C GLN A 82 9.58 3.88 -32.07
N PHE A 83 9.14 5.00 -31.48
CA PHE A 83 9.30 5.27 -30.06
C PHE A 83 8.40 4.38 -29.21
N LEU A 84 7.12 4.24 -29.57
CA LEU A 84 6.19 3.35 -28.89
C LEU A 84 6.62 1.87 -29.00
N GLN A 85 7.15 1.45 -30.15
CA GLN A 85 7.75 0.11 -30.32
C GLN A 85 8.98 -0.10 -29.40
N LYS A 86 9.79 0.95 -29.18
CA LYS A 86 10.95 0.90 -28.27
C LYS A 86 10.58 0.89 -26.80
N LEU A 87 9.45 1.48 -26.41
CA LEU A 87 8.92 1.41 -25.04
C LEU A 87 8.43 -0.01 -24.70
N GLY A 88 8.12 -0.84 -25.70
CA GLY A 88 7.69 -2.22 -25.52
C GLY A 88 6.55 -2.34 -24.50
N THR A 89 6.74 -3.12 -23.43
CA THR A 89 5.74 -3.34 -22.36
C THR A 89 5.37 -2.09 -21.56
N LYS A 90 6.07 -0.95 -21.76
CA LYS A 90 5.77 0.33 -21.07
C LYS A 90 4.65 1.13 -21.78
N ALA A 91 4.36 0.84 -23.04
CA ALA A 91 3.34 1.49 -23.83
C ALA A 91 2.49 0.43 -24.55
N VAL A 92 1.77 -0.38 -23.78
CA VAL A 92 0.91 -1.45 -24.29
C VAL A 92 -0.54 -1.11 -24.00
N ASP A 93 -1.41 -1.39 -24.96
CA ASP A 93 -2.87 -1.36 -24.81
C ASP A 93 -3.43 -0.06 -24.19
N ARG A 94 -3.06 1.10 -24.74
CA ARG A 94 -3.51 2.42 -24.28
C ARG A 94 -3.00 2.80 -22.88
N ARG A 95 -1.91 2.18 -22.44
CA ARG A 95 -1.26 2.44 -21.14
C ARG A 95 0.14 2.96 -21.35
N LEU A 96 0.51 3.98 -20.57
CA LEU A 96 1.87 4.51 -20.48
C LEU A 96 2.32 4.43 -19.03
N ASP A 97 3.03 3.36 -18.68
CA ASP A 97 3.58 3.12 -17.35
C ASP A 97 5.05 3.54 -17.29
N LEU A 98 5.29 4.71 -16.75
CA LEU A 98 6.61 5.30 -16.52
C LEU A 98 6.98 5.34 -15.03
N ASN A 99 6.32 4.55 -14.20
CA ASN A 99 6.56 4.49 -12.77
C ASN A 99 8.03 4.19 -12.45
N ASN A 100 8.64 5.01 -11.58
CA ASN A 100 10.02 4.85 -11.12
C ASN A 100 11.08 4.77 -12.24
N CYS A 101 10.90 5.52 -13.31
CA CYS A 101 11.80 5.51 -14.48
C CYS A 101 12.92 6.54 -14.41
N ARG A 102 13.02 7.29 -13.29
CA ARG A 102 14.01 8.38 -13.12
C ARG A 102 13.94 9.41 -14.25
N LEU A 103 12.71 9.79 -14.62
CA LEU A 103 12.49 10.81 -15.66
C LEU A 103 13.21 12.10 -15.31
N THR A 104 13.93 12.66 -16.27
CA THR A 104 14.47 14.02 -16.19
C THR A 104 13.47 15.00 -16.80
N THR A 105 13.69 16.31 -16.61
CA THR A 105 12.88 17.34 -17.26
C THR A 105 12.89 17.22 -18.80
N ALA A 106 14.00 16.77 -19.41
CA ALA A 106 14.08 16.51 -20.83
C ALA A 106 13.18 15.33 -21.24
N ASP A 107 13.23 14.24 -20.45
CA ASP A 107 12.39 13.06 -20.70
C ASP A 107 10.89 13.41 -20.59
N VAL A 108 10.51 14.27 -19.63
CA VAL A 108 9.12 14.76 -19.51
C VAL A 108 8.70 15.54 -20.76
N ARG A 109 9.57 16.41 -21.29
CA ARG A 109 9.27 17.15 -22.53
C ARG A 109 9.13 16.24 -23.75
N GLU A 110 9.95 15.20 -23.87
CA GLU A 110 9.83 14.21 -24.93
C GLU A 110 8.51 13.42 -24.81
N MET A 111 8.15 12.98 -23.61
CA MET A 111 6.89 12.30 -23.32
C MET A 111 5.70 13.21 -23.69
N VAL A 112 5.72 14.45 -23.26
CA VAL A 112 4.65 15.44 -23.53
C VAL A 112 4.44 15.64 -25.04
N ALA A 113 5.52 15.64 -25.82
CA ALA A 113 5.44 15.75 -27.27
C ALA A 113 4.75 14.55 -27.94
N LEU A 114 4.61 13.42 -27.23
CA LEU A 114 3.93 12.22 -27.74
C LEU A 114 2.43 12.21 -27.45
N LEU A 115 1.95 12.90 -26.40
CA LEU A 115 0.55 12.86 -25.97
C LEU A 115 -0.45 13.17 -27.11
N PRO A 116 -0.20 14.15 -28.02
CA PRO A 116 -1.11 14.41 -29.14
C PRO A 116 -1.26 13.24 -30.12
N PHE A 117 -0.33 12.29 -30.10
CA PHE A 117 -0.31 11.13 -31.03
C PHE A 117 -0.89 9.86 -30.41
N VAL A 118 -1.28 9.90 -29.15
CA VAL A 118 -1.89 8.77 -28.42
C VAL A 118 -3.26 9.17 -27.86
N PRO A 119 -4.22 9.61 -28.69
CA PRO A 119 -5.51 10.14 -28.25
C PRO A 119 -6.37 9.10 -27.53
N ASP A 120 -6.07 7.82 -27.71
CA ASP A 120 -6.76 6.69 -27.08
C ASP A 120 -6.11 6.25 -25.77
N LEU A 121 -5.17 7.03 -25.21
CA LEU A 121 -4.52 6.73 -23.93
C LEU A 121 -5.56 6.69 -22.82
N GLU A 122 -5.61 5.58 -22.09
CA GLU A 122 -6.51 5.37 -20.94
C GLU A 122 -5.79 5.39 -19.59
N GLU A 123 -4.50 5.09 -19.55
CA GLU A 123 -3.71 5.07 -18.31
C GLU A 123 -2.38 5.80 -18.47
N LEU A 124 -2.10 6.71 -17.56
CA LEU A 124 -0.81 7.41 -17.43
C LEU A 124 -0.31 7.29 -15.98
N ASP A 125 0.80 6.59 -15.79
CA ASP A 125 1.48 6.48 -14.51
C ASP A 125 2.90 7.06 -14.62
N VAL A 126 3.14 8.20 -13.98
CA VAL A 126 4.46 8.85 -13.87
C VAL A 126 4.94 8.90 -12.43
N SER A 127 4.34 8.11 -11.54
CA SER A 127 4.67 8.06 -10.12
C SER A 127 6.15 7.73 -9.88
N TRP A 128 6.67 8.19 -8.73
CA TRP A 128 8.06 7.98 -8.30
C TRP A 128 9.11 8.59 -9.25
N ASN A 129 8.79 9.74 -9.82
CA ASN A 129 9.70 10.52 -10.66
C ASN A 129 9.80 11.96 -10.12
N ASP A 130 10.86 12.26 -9.41
CA ASP A 130 11.08 13.53 -8.70
C ASP A 130 11.00 14.77 -9.59
N PHE A 131 11.38 14.67 -10.85
CA PHE A 131 11.42 15.79 -11.79
C PHE A 131 10.10 16.04 -12.54
N VAL A 132 9.04 15.28 -12.24
CA VAL A 132 7.69 15.62 -12.68
C VAL A 132 7.20 16.85 -11.93
N GLY A 133 7.54 16.95 -10.62
CA GLY A 133 7.31 18.16 -9.84
C GLY A 133 8.06 19.37 -10.44
N GLY A 134 7.35 20.50 -10.53
CA GLY A 134 7.82 21.72 -11.20
C GLY A 134 7.66 21.69 -12.73
N THR A 135 7.33 20.53 -13.32
CA THR A 135 7.13 20.37 -14.79
C THR A 135 5.77 19.80 -15.17
N LEU A 136 4.90 19.52 -14.20
CA LEU A 136 3.59 18.92 -14.45
C LEU A 136 2.74 19.79 -15.37
N HIS A 137 2.91 21.10 -15.35
CA HIS A 137 2.21 22.03 -16.26
C HIS A 137 2.41 21.68 -17.73
N LEU A 138 3.56 21.09 -18.11
CA LEU A 138 3.81 20.62 -19.47
C LEU A 138 2.89 19.46 -19.84
N ILE A 139 2.66 18.54 -18.91
CA ILE A 139 1.75 17.39 -19.09
C ILE A 139 0.31 17.89 -19.14
N THR A 140 -0.08 18.73 -18.18
CA THR A 140 -1.47 19.20 -18.03
C THR A 140 -1.93 20.02 -19.23
N GLN A 141 -1.05 20.79 -19.85
CA GLN A 141 -1.34 21.54 -21.09
C GLN A 141 -1.73 20.64 -22.28
N GLN A 142 -1.30 19.38 -22.27
CA GLN A 142 -1.57 18.41 -23.34
C GLN A 142 -2.71 17.45 -23.01
N MET A 143 -3.30 17.52 -21.81
CA MET A 143 -4.34 16.56 -21.38
C MET A 143 -5.59 16.58 -22.26
N HIS A 144 -5.89 17.69 -22.93
CA HIS A 144 -7.00 17.79 -23.87
C HIS A 144 -6.83 16.84 -25.09
N HIS A 145 -5.61 16.38 -25.40
CA HIS A 145 -5.36 15.40 -26.45
C HIS A 145 -5.65 13.96 -25.99
N VAL A 146 -5.66 13.71 -24.69
CA VAL A 146 -5.88 12.39 -24.08
C VAL A 146 -7.18 12.36 -23.25
N SER A 147 -8.25 12.88 -23.80
CA SER A 147 -9.54 13.04 -23.13
C SER A 147 -10.21 11.73 -22.70
N LYS A 148 -9.72 10.58 -23.19
CA LYS A 148 -10.17 9.24 -22.79
C LYS A 148 -9.43 8.69 -21.56
N LEU A 149 -8.56 9.50 -20.94
CA LEU A 149 -7.77 9.07 -19.78
C LEU A 149 -8.70 8.70 -18.62
N LYS A 150 -8.54 7.48 -18.12
CA LYS A 150 -9.29 6.91 -16.99
C LYS A 150 -8.45 6.83 -15.73
N ILE A 151 -7.14 6.63 -15.87
CA ILE A 151 -6.23 6.41 -14.76
C ILE A 151 -5.08 7.40 -14.84
N LEU A 152 -4.93 8.22 -13.80
CA LEU A 152 -3.83 9.17 -13.64
C LEU A 152 -3.14 8.96 -12.29
N ARG A 153 -1.88 8.51 -12.34
CA ARG A 153 -1.06 8.30 -11.15
C ARG A 153 0.13 9.24 -11.14
N LEU A 154 0.18 10.06 -10.09
CA LEU A 154 1.18 11.09 -9.83
C LEU A 154 1.83 10.92 -8.44
N GLY A 155 1.82 9.70 -7.90
CA GLY A 155 2.33 9.42 -6.57
C GLY A 155 3.82 9.70 -6.45
N SER A 156 4.26 10.34 -5.36
CA SER A 156 5.68 10.62 -5.08
C SER A 156 6.43 11.33 -6.23
N CYS A 157 5.81 12.38 -6.77
CA CYS A 157 6.37 13.17 -7.88
C CYS A 157 6.95 14.52 -7.43
N ARG A 158 6.98 14.82 -6.12
CA ARG A 158 7.40 16.13 -5.57
C ARG A 158 6.63 17.30 -6.19
N LEU A 159 5.31 17.15 -6.35
CA LEU A 159 4.46 18.20 -6.92
C LEU A 159 4.61 19.50 -6.14
N THR A 160 4.68 20.61 -6.86
CA THR A 160 4.65 21.97 -6.31
C THR A 160 3.22 22.50 -6.21
N THR A 161 3.01 23.64 -5.55
CA THR A 161 1.69 24.28 -5.48
C THR A 161 1.20 24.72 -6.88
N ASP A 162 2.11 25.11 -7.77
CA ASP A 162 1.75 25.48 -9.14
C ASP A 162 1.35 24.24 -9.96
N ASP A 163 2.00 23.10 -9.73
CA ASP A 163 1.60 21.82 -10.33
C ASP A 163 0.20 21.42 -9.88
N VAL A 164 -0.12 21.58 -8.59
CA VAL A 164 -1.44 21.28 -8.02
C VAL A 164 -2.51 22.14 -8.68
N ARG A 165 -2.26 23.43 -8.87
CA ARG A 165 -3.19 24.35 -9.55
C ARG A 165 -3.38 23.98 -11.02
N ALA A 166 -2.28 23.72 -11.73
CA ALA A 166 -2.32 23.31 -13.13
C ALA A 166 -3.08 21.98 -13.34
N LEU A 167 -2.93 21.05 -12.39
CA LEU A 167 -3.68 19.80 -12.41
C LEU A 167 -5.18 20.04 -12.26
N GLY A 168 -5.61 20.86 -11.29
CA GLY A 168 -7.01 21.18 -11.08
C GLY A 168 -7.69 21.71 -12.35
N GLU A 169 -7.04 22.65 -13.05
CA GLU A 169 -7.53 23.17 -14.31
C GLU A 169 -7.62 22.11 -15.42
N ALA A 170 -6.66 21.18 -15.44
CA ALA A 170 -6.57 20.16 -16.49
C ALA A 170 -7.58 19.01 -16.31
N LEU A 171 -8.07 18.75 -15.10
CA LEU A 171 -9.03 17.67 -14.84
C LEU A 171 -10.34 17.84 -15.64
N LYS A 172 -10.70 19.07 -16.00
CA LYS A 172 -11.84 19.35 -16.90
C LYS A 172 -11.69 18.74 -18.29
N ALA A 173 -10.45 18.57 -18.75
CA ALA A 173 -10.15 18.03 -20.07
C ALA A 173 -10.20 16.49 -20.14
N ILE A 174 -10.29 15.79 -18.99
CA ILE A 174 -10.32 14.35 -18.87
C ILE A 174 -11.56 13.87 -18.09
N PRO A 175 -12.75 14.03 -18.65
CA PRO A 175 -14.01 13.74 -17.94
C PRO A 175 -14.25 12.25 -17.69
N GLU A 176 -13.48 11.37 -18.34
CA GLU A 176 -13.56 9.92 -18.18
C GLU A 176 -12.75 9.39 -17.00
N LEU A 177 -12.13 10.26 -16.18
CA LEU A 177 -11.22 9.86 -15.11
C LEU A 177 -11.95 9.01 -14.06
N GLU A 178 -11.44 7.80 -13.84
CA GLU A 178 -11.94 6.79 -12.89
C GLU A 178 -11.00 6.65 -11.68
N GLU A 179 -9.68 6.86 -11.86
CA GLU A 179 -8.68 6.75 -10.80
C GLU A 179 -7.76 7.97 -10.77
N LEU A 180 -7.63 8.58 -9.59
CA LEU A 180 -6.66 9.64 -9.31
C LEU A 180 -5.84 9.28 -8.09
N ASN A 181 -4.52 9.14 -8.27
CA ASN A 181 -3.55 8.92 -7.20
C ASN A 181 -2.58 10.08 -7.10
N LEU A 182 -2.63 10.81 -5.97
CA LEU A 182 -1.78 11.95 -5.65
C LEU A 182 -0.88 11.67 -4.43
N SER A 183 -0.83 10.42 -3.97
CA SER A 183 -0.15 10.01 -2.73
C SER A 183 1.31 10.46 -2.69
N TRP A 184 1.84 10.71 -1.49
CA TRP A 184 3.23 11.09 -1.24
C TRP A 184 3.63 12.44 -1.86
N ASN A 185 2.69 13.39 -1.94
CA ASN A 185 2.92 14.75 -2.42
C ASN A 185 2.47 15.78 -1.37
N ASN A 186 3.38 16.27 -0.55
CA ASN A 186 3.08 17.13 0.60
C ASN A 186 2.40 18.47 0.24
N LYS A 187 2.55 18.95 -1.00
CA LYS A 187 1.93 20.20 -1.44
C LYS A 187 0.48 20.04 -1.90
N VAL A 188 -0.04 18.82 -1.89
CA VAL A 188 -1.48 18.57 -2.04
C VAL A 188 -2.23 19.04 -0.79
N GLY A 189 -1.67 18.80 0.40
CA GLY A 189 -2.21 19.32 1.66
C GLY A 189 -2.29 20.85 1.69
N GLY A 190 -3.42 21.36 2.16
CA GLY A 190 -3.77 22.78 2.11
C GLY A 190 -4.23 23.31 0.74
N ASN A 191 -4.14 22.47 -0.30
CA ASN A 191 -4.49 22.84 -1.68
C ASN A 191 -5.49 21.87 -2.34
N LEU A 192 -6.01 20.91 -1.61
CA LEU A 192 -6.90 19.87 -2.15
C LEU A 192 -8.13 20.44 -2.89
N PRO A 193 -8.81 21.50 -2.40
CA PRO A 193 -9.91 22.13 -3.13
C PRO A 193 -9.53 22.60 -4.53
N LEU A 194 -8.29 23.07 -4.75
CA LEU A 194 -7.82 23.52 -6.06
C LEU A 194 -7.80 22.40 -7.12
N ILE A 195 -7.68 21.15 -6.66
CA ILE A 195 -7.66 19.98 -7.54
C ILE A 195 -9.09 19.47 -7.75
N LEU A 196 -9.80 19.22 -6.64
CA LEU A 196 -11.02 18.41 -6.65
C LEU A 196 -12.31 19.22 -6.75
N GLN A 197 -12.25 20.56 -6.68
CA GLN A 197 -13.45 21.42 -6.81
C GLN A 197 -14.15 21.27 -8.16
N GLU A 198 -13.44 20.75 -9.17
CA GLU A 198 -13.98 20.54 -10.51
C GLU A 198 -14.78 19.24 -10.65
N PHE A 199 -14.70 18.36 -9.65
CA PHE A 199 -15.54 17.18 -9.63
C PHE A 199 -16.98 17.58 -9.31
N GLN A 200 -17.89 17.18 -10.20
CA GLN A 200 -19.31 17.51 -10.14
C GLN A 200 -20.14 16.23 -10.16
N GLU A 201 -21.44 16.37 -10.04
CA GLU A 201 -22.38 15.27 -10.24
C GLU A 201 -22.14 14.61 -11.60
N GLY A 202 -22.06 13.27 -11.59
CA GLY A 202 -21.72 12.50 -12.78
C GLY A 202 -20.22 12.21 -12.93
N SER A 203 -19.37 12.64 -11.99
CA SER A 203 -17.97 12.22 -11.94
C SER A 203 -17.86 10.69 -11.98
N LYS A 204 -16.92 10.18 -12.78
CA LYS A 204 -16.66 8.73 -12.93
C LYS A 204 -15.63 8.20 -11.95
N ILE A 205 -15.13 9.02 -11.03
CA ILE A 205 -14.12 8.64 -10.05
C ILE A 205 -14.61 7.46 -9.21
N GLN A 206 -13.86 6.38 -9.29
CA GLN A 206 -14.00 5.14 -8.51
C GLN A 206 -12.91 5.00 -7.46
N THR A 207 -11.70 5.50 -7.75
CA THR A 207 -10.55 5.42 -6.84
C THR A 207 -9.92 6.78 -6.62
N LEU A 208 -9.84 7.18 -5.34
CA LEU A 208 -9.15 8.38 -4.89
C LEU A 208 -8.13 8.03 -3.82
N GLU A 209 -6.84 8.19 -4.13
CA GLU A 209 -5.73 7.89 -3.23
C GLU A 209 -4.93 9.15 -2.90
N LEU A 210 -4.91 9.49 -1.61
CA LEU A 210 -4.30 10.69 -1.04
C LEU A 210 -3.40 10.34 0.15
N VAL A 211 -2.64 9.24 0.05
CA VAL A 211 -1.77 8.75 1.14
C VAL A 211 -0.61 9.71 1.36
N ASP A 212 -0.36 10.10 2.61
CA ASP A 212 0.76 10.97 3.01
C ASP A 212 0.87 12.25 2.15
N CYS A 213 -0.23 12.96 2.03
CA CYS A 213 -0.33 14.22 1.29
C CYS A 213 -0.23 15.46 2.19
N ALA A 214 0.07 15.30 3.49
CA ALA A 214 0.02 16.36 4.49
C ALA A 214 -1.33 17.09 4.54
N LEU A 215 -2.44 16.37 4.35
CA LEU A 215 -3.79 16.94 4.36
C LEU A 215 -4.07 17.67 5.67
N THR A 216 -4.68 18.84 5.57
CA THR A 216 -5.14 19.63 6.71
C THR A 216 -6.53 19.20 7.16
N SER A 217 -7.01 19.75 8.28
CA SER A 217 -8.39 19.56 8.72
C SER A 217 -9.40 20.16 7.75
N GLU A 218 -9.06 21.25 7.09
CA GLU A 218 -9.87 21.91 6.07
C GLU A 218 -9.98 21.03 4.81
N ASP A 219 -8.89 20.42 4.38
CA ASP A 219 -8.91 19.42 3.29
C ASP A 219 -9.82 18.25 3.64
N GLY A 220 -9.76 17.74 4.87
CA GLY A 220 -10.62 16.65 5.33
C GLY A 220 -12.10 17.06 5.36
N ALA A 221 -12.41 18.29 5.79
CA ALA A 221 -13.78 18.82 5.74
C ALA A 221 -14.27 18.95 4.29
N PHE A 222 -13.40 19.38 3.39
CA PHE A 222 -13.69 19.45 1.95
C PHE A 222 -13.95 18.06 1.35
N VAL A 223 -13.15 17.05 1.70
CA VAL A 223 -13.40 15.66 1.29
C VAL A 223 -14.80 15.23 1.73
N GLY A 224 -15.16 15.48 2.98
CA GLY A 224 -16.50 15.16 3.49
C GLY A 224 -17.63 15.80 2.68
N GLN A 225 -17.46 17.04 2.23
CA GLN A 225 -18.42 17.75 1.37
C GLN A 225 -18.45 17.20 -0.07
N LEU A 226 -17.31 16.70 -0.55
CA LEU A 226 -17.17 16.15 -1.90
C LEU A 226 -17.76 14.74 -2.03
N LEU A 227 -17.67 13.92 -1.00
CA LEU A 227 -18.09 12.51 -1.05
C LEU A 227 -19.52 12.30 -1.59
N PRO A 228 -20.54 13.10 -1.24
CA PRO A 228 -21.88 12.95 -1.79
C PRO A 228 -21.95 13.13 -3.32
N VAL A 229 -20.99 13.83 -3.90
CA VAL A 229 -20.90 14.07 -5.36
C VAL A 229 -20.25 12.88 -6.07
N LEU A 230 -19.38 12.13 -5.39
CA LEU A 230 -18.64 11.01 -5.94
C LEU A 230 -19.43 9.70 -5.83
N GLN A 231 -20.55 9.59 -6.55
CA GLN A 231 -21.50 8.48 -6.48
C GLN A 231 -20.90 7.13 -6.92
N ASN A 232 -19.83 7.14 -7.72
CA ASN A 232 -19.16 5.93 -8.22
C ASN A 232 -17.96 5.52 -7.37
N LEU A 233 -17.66 6.22 -6.26
CA LEU A 233 -16.46 5.96 -5.47
C LEU A 233 -16.50 4.57 -4.84
N GLU A 234 -15.48 3.78 -5.14
CA GLU A 234 -15.27 2.41 -4.62
C GLU A 234 -14.09 2.32 -3.67
N VAL A 235 -13.05 3.14 -3.88
CA VAL A 235 -11.82 3.14 -3.07
C VAL A 235 -11.50 4.55 -2.60
N LEU A 236 -11.42 4.73 -1.28
CA LEU A 236 -10.96 5.96 -0.64
C LEU A 236 -9.78 5.63 0.28
N ASP A 237 -8.60 6.17 -0.03
CA ASP A 237 -7.41 6.03 0.81
C ASP A 237 -6.91 7.40 1.26
N LEU A 238 -7.10 7.71 2.54
CA LEU A 238 -6.64 8.94 3.19
C LEU A 238 -5.49 8.68 4.18
N SER A 239 -4.87 7.51 4.11
CA SER A 239 -3.87 7.04 5.08
C SER A 239 -2.70 8.01 5.27
N ILE A 240 -2.11 7.98 6.45
CA ILE A 240 -0.94 8.77 6.86
C ILE A 240 -1.16 10.29 6.80
N ASN A 241 -2.40 10.73 6.97
CA ASN A 241 -2.75 12.15 7.10
C ASN A 241 -3.29 12.42 8.52
N ARG A 242 -2.41 12.72 9.46
CA ARG A 242 -2.72 12.79 10.91
C ARG A 242 -3.79 13.81 11.30
N ASN A 243 -4.02 14.83 10.47
CA ASN A 243 -5.01 15.86 10.76
C ASN A 243 -6.44 15.47 10.33
N ILE A 244 -6.60 14.37 9.59
CA ILE A 244 -7.91 13.87 9.14
C ILE A 244 -8.82 13.54 10.32
N GLY A 245 -8.28 13.00 11.41
CA GLY A 245 -9.05 12.73 12.63
C GLY A 245 -9.81 13.94 13.17
N ARG A 246 -9.30 15.17 12.96
CA ARG A 246 -9.96 16.41 13.42
C ARG A 246 -11.19 16.78 12.60
N SER A 247 -11.26 16.38 11.33
CA SER A 247 -12.35 16.61 10.41
C SER A 247 -13.19 15.36 10.12
N LEU A 248 -12.99 14.31 10.90
CA LEU A 248 -13.67 13.02 10.66
C LEU A 248 -15.20 13.14 10.73
N HIS A 249 -15.73 14.09 11.48
CA HIS A 249 -17.16 14.35 11.50
C HIS A 249 -17.70 14.63 10.09
N SER A 250 -17.04 15.50 9.35
CA SER A 250 -17.45 15.84 7.97
C SER A 250 -17.28 14.65 7.04
N ILE A 251 -16.18 13.92 7.15
CA ILE A 251 -15.91 12.71 6.34
C ILE A 251 -16.96 11.63 6.61
N ALA A 252 -17.22 11.32 7.87
CA ALA A 252 -18.23 10.33 8.25
C ALA A 252 -19.64 10.71 7.76
N GLN A 253 -19.97 11.99 7.78
CA GLN A 253 -21.24 12.48 7.23
C GLN A 253 -21.29 12.27 5.71
N GLY A 254 -20.22 12.59 5.00
CA GLY A 254 -20.12 12.37 3.54
C GLY A 254 -20.16 10.88 3.16
N LEU A 255 -19.52 10.02 3.95
CA LEU A 255 -19.51 8.56 3.73
C LEU A 255 -20.91 7.95 3.70
N LYS A 256 -21.87 8.51 4.40
CA LYS A 256 -23.27 8.03 4.36
C LYS A 256 -23.89 8.07 2.96
N SER A 257 -23.33 8.84 2.05
CA SER A 257 -23.77 8.95 0.66
C SER A 257 -23.00 8.07 -0.32
N THR A 258 -21.94 7.35 0.14
CA THR A 258 -21.05 6.56 -0.72
C THR A 258 -21.38 5.06 -0.66
N SER A 259 -22.58 4.68 -1.09
CA SER A 259 -23.08 3.30 -0.98
C SER A 259 -22.27 2.28 -1.78
N ASN A 260 -21.53 2.71 -2.80
CA ASN A 260 -20.67 1.83 -3.63
C ASN A 260 -19.26 1.62 -3.06
N LEU A 261 -18.93 2.25 -1.92
CA LEU A 261 -17.59 2.17 -1.35
C LEU A 261 -17.24 0.74 -0.92
N LYS A 262 -16.16 0.21 -1.47
CA LYS A 262 -15.63 -1.14 -1.20
C LYS A 262 -14.40 -1.13 -0.29
N VAL A 263 -13.58 -0.08 -0.37
CA VAL A 263 -12.33 0.05 0.37
C VAL A 263 -12.24 1.41 1.05
N LEU A 264 -12.13 1.41 2.37
CA LEU A 264 -11.88 2.60 3.18
C LEU A 264 -10.59 2.39 3.98
N LYS A 265 -9.59 3.24 3.73
CA LYS A 265 -8.33 3.21 4.46
C LYS A 265 -8.10 4.55 5.18
N LEU A 266 -8.01 4.46 6.48
CA LEU A 266 -7.75 5.56 7.41
C LEU A 266 -6.56 5.22 8.33
N HIS A 267 -5.59 4.47 7.81
CA HIS A 267 -4.37 4.11 8.52
C HIS A 267 -3.61 5.36 8.97
N SER A 268 -3.24 5.44 10.25
CA SER A 268 -2.43 6.56 10.79
C SER A 268 -3.02 7.95 10.49
N CYS A 269 -4.33 8.12 10.64
CA CYS A 269 -5.06 9.36 10.37
C CYS A 269 -5.32 10.22 11.62
N GLY A 270 -4.76 9.86 12.76
CA GLY A 270 -4.99 10.58 14.02
C GLY A 270 -6.42 10.39 14.56
N LEU A 271 -7.01 9.23 14.30
CA LEU A 271 -8.32 8.88 14.83
C LEU A 271 -8.23 8.65 16.35
N SER A 272 -9.27 9.07 17.06
CA SER A 272 -9.42 8.92 18.51
C SER A 272 -10.59 8.01 18.88
N GLN A 273 -10.74 7.72 20.15
CA GLN A 273 -11.89 7.00 20.69
C GLN A 273 -13.24 7.54 20.15
N LYS A 274 -13.39 8.87 20.10
CA LYS A 274 -14.63 9.51 19.58
C LYS A 274 -14.86 9.27 18.10
N SER A 275 -13.80 8.99 17.36
CA SER A 275 -13.86 8.74 15.92
C SER A 275 -14.62 7.47 15.61
N VAL A 276 -14.55 6.44 16.46
CA VAL A 276 -15.23 5.16 16.25
C VAL A 276 -16.74 5.37 16.20
N LYS A 277 -17.30 6.17 17.11
CA LYS A 277 -18.74 6.47 17.10
C LYS A 277 -19.21 7.18 15.83
N LEU A 278 -18.39 8.08 15.28
CA LEU A 278 -18.69 8.77 14.03
C LEU A 278 -18.67 7.80 12.84
N LEU A 279 -17.68 6.91 12.81
CA LEU A 279 -17.55 5.89 11.76
C LEU A 279 -18.67 4.84 11.88
N ASP A 280 -18.98 4.39 13.09
CA ASP A 280 -20.05 3.42 13.32
C ASP A 280 -21.37 3.94 12.74
N ALA A 281 -21.70 5.21 12.96
CA ALA A 281 -22.89 5.82 12.38
C ALA A 281 -22.88 5.88 10.83
N ALA A 282 -21.71 5.81 10.20
CA ALA A 282 -21.58 5.76 8.75
C ALA A 282 -21.62 4.32 8.19
N PHE A 283 -21.12 3.33 8.93
CA PHE A 283 -21.03 1.94 8.48
C PHE A 283 -22.37 1.36 8.04
N GLY A 284 -23.49 1.71 8.69
CA GLY A 284 -24.81 1.27 8.29
C GLY A 284 -25.26 1.68 6.88
N HIS A 285 -24.50 2.58 6.23
CA HIS A 285 -24.73 3.03 4.85
C HIS A 285 -23.75 2.43 3.85
N LEU A 286 -22.71 1.72 4.32
CA LEU A 286 -21.61 1.19 3.50
C LEU A 286 -21.79 -0.29 3.20
N ASN A 287 -22.91 -0.64 2.57
CA ASN A 287 -23.32 -2.04 2.36
C ASN A 287 -22.35 -2.86 1.49
N GLU A 288 -21.57 -2.20 0.61
CA GLU A 288 -20.60 -2.85 -0.28
C GLU A 288 -19.17 -2.90 0.29
N LEU A 289 -18.97 -2.41 1.55
CA LEU A 289 -17.63 -2.32 2.11
C LEU A 289 -17.00 -3.71 2.32
N ARG A 290 -15.82 -3.91 1.72
CA ARG A 290 -15.04 -5.15 1.77
C ARG A 290 -13.76 -5.01 2.58
N LYS A 291 -13.17 -3.82 2.59
CA LYS A 291 -11.94 -3.56 3.35
C LYS A 291 -12.06 -2.30 4.19
N LEU A 292 -11.81 -2.47 5.49
CA LEU A 292 -11.71 -1.39 6.47
C LEU A 292 -10.34 -1.45 7.14
N ASP A 293 -9.55 -0.40 6.97
CA ASP A 293 -8.25 -0.24 7.60
C ASP A 293 -8.24 0.99 8.51
N LEU A 294 -8.24 0.75 9.81
CA LEU A 294 -8.15 1.78 10.87
C LEU A 294 -6.84 1.70 11.64
N SER A 295 -5.88 0.96 11.13
CA SER A 295 -4.63 0.64 11.81
C SER A 295 -3.76 1.86 12.14
N CYS A 296 -2.86 1.72 13.10
CA CYS A 296 -1.93 2.74 13.57
C CYS A 296 -2.57 4.03 14.11
N ASN A 297 -3.82 3.98 14.54
CA ASN A 297 -4.50 5.06 15.24
C ASN A 297 -4.45 4.78 16.77
N LYS A 298 -3.38 5.23 17.41
CA LYS A 298 -3.03 4.86 18.80
C LYS A 298 -4.01 5.37 19.87
N GLU A 299 -4.88 6.31 19.53
CA GLU A 299 -5.89 6.87 20.43
C GLU A 299 -7.29 6.29 20.18
N LEU A 300 -7.39 5.23 19.37
CA LEU A 300 -8.66 4.61 18.98
C LEU A 300 -9.27 3.77 20.12
N GLY A 301 -8.41 3.22 20.99
CA GLY A 301 -8.80 2.31 22.06
C GLY A 301 -9.89 2.86 22.98
N GLY A 302 -10.82 2.00 23.39
CA GLY A 302 -12.03 2.33 24.13
C GLY A 302 -13.19 2.81 23.25
N GLY A 303 -12.95 2.98 21.93
CA GLY A 303 -13.98 3.50 21.03
C GLY A 303 -15.03 2.48 20.63
N PHE A 304 -14.68 1.21 20.59
CA PHE A 304 -15.61 0.14 20.20
C PHE A 304 -16.52 -0.35 21.33
N GLU A 305 -16.21 -0.04 22.57
CA GLU A 305 -16.97 -0.54 23.74
C GLU A 305 -18.46 -0.24 23.64
N ASP A 306 -18.83 0.95 23.13
CA ASP A 306 -20.23 1.39 22.99
C ASP A 306 -20.61 1.69 21.52
N SER A 307 -19.79 1.33 20.55
CA SER A 307 -19.92 1.82 19.17
C SER A 307 -19.42 0.80 18.15
N ALA A 308 -19.95 -0.44 18.18
CA ALA A 308 -19.64 -1.49 17.22
C ALA A 308 -20.88 -2.10 16.55
N ALA A 309 -22.07 -1.58 16.84
CA ALA A 309 -23.31 -2.16 16.38
C ALA A 309 -23.47 -2.12 14.84
N GLN A 310 -23.06 -1.02 14.21
CA GLN A 310 -23.16 -0.88 12.76
C GLN A 310 -22.00 -1.57 12.02
N LEU A 311 -20.85 -1.78 12.69
CA LEU A 311 -19.81 -2.65 12.16
C LEU A 311 -20.33 -4.05 11.86
N ALA A 312 -21.20 -4.58 12.70
CA ALA A 312 -21.85 -5.87 12.51
C ALA A 312 -22.78 -5.95 11.27
N THR A 313 -23.13 -4.82 10.66
CA THR A 313 -23.96 -4.78 9.44
C THR A 313 -23.16 -4.91 8.15
N LEU A 314 -21.82 -4.91 8.22
CA LEU A 314 -20.93 -5.00 7.07
C LEU A 314 -20.77 -6.45 6.58
N GLU A 315 -21.84 -7.04 6.06
CA GLU A 315 -21.91 -8.46 5.67
C GLU A 315 -20.89 -8.87 4.61
N HIS A 316 -20.40 -7.92 3.82
CA HIS A 316 -19.41 -8.14 2.76
C HIS A 316 -17.97 -7.83 3.20
N LEU A 317 -17.74 -7.48 4.47
CA LEU A 317 -16.42 -7.14 4.96
C LEU A 317 -15.49 -8.36 4.93
N GLU A 318 -14.46 -8.28 4.09
CA GLU A 318 -13.43 -9.31 3.88
C GLU A 318 -12.17 -9.02 4.71
N VAL A 319 -11.83 -7.75 4.90
CA VAL A 319 -10.60 -7.33 5.58
C VAL A 319 -10.91 -6.30 6.66
N LEU A 320 -10.56 -6.65 7.91
CA LEU A 320 -10.59 -5.72 9.04
C LEU A 320 -9.18 -5.60 9.63
N ASP A 321 -8.59 -4.42 9.51
CA ASP A 321 -7.26 -4.12 10.06
C ASP A 321 -7.34 -3.10 11.19
N LEU A 322 -7.02 -3.56 12.40
CA LEU A 322 -6.97 -2.80 13.64
C LEU A 322 -5.58 -2.86 14.30
N HIS A 323 -4.54 -3.10 13.49
CA HIS A 323 -3.17 -3.13 13.94
C HIS A 323 -2.80 -1.86 14.70
N GLN A 324 -2.16 -2.00 15.86
CA GLN A 324 -1.63 -0.89 16.65
C GLN A 324 -2.64 0.24 16.97
N CYS A 325 -3.83 -0.13 17.40
CA CYS A 325 -4.91 0.80 17.75
C CYS A 325 -5.06 1.03 19.27
N SER A 326 -4.18 0.47 20.10
CA SER A 326 -4.26 0.53 21.56
C SER A 326 -5.63 0.08 22.11
N LEU A 327 -6.20 -0.97 21.50
CA LEU A 327 -7.50 -1.50 21.90
C LEU A 327 -7.52 -1.83 23.40
N THR A 328 -8.68 -1.71 24.01
CA THR A 328 -8.97 -2.13 25.39
C THR A 328 -9.57 -3.53 25.42
N ALA A 329 -9.69 -4.12 26.62
CA ALA A 329 -10.41 -5.38 26.77
C ALA A 329 -11.89 -5.25 26.37
N GLY A 330 -12.53 -4.11 26.67
CA GLY A 330 -13.90 -3.83 26.25
C GLY A 330 -14.03 -3.75 24.73
N ASP A 331 -13.07 -3.15 24.03
CA ASP A 331 -13.04 -3.16 22.57
C ASP A 331 -12.98 -4.60 22.02
N VAL A 332 -12.14 -5.46 22.61
CA VAL A 332 -12.03 -6.87 22.17
C VAL A 332 -13.37 -7.59 22.33
N VAL A 333 -14.09 -7.35 23.43
CA VAL A 333 -15.43 -7.91 23.63
C VAL A 333 -16.38 -7.46 22.53
N SER A 334 -16.49 -6.14 22.30
CA SER A 334 -17.41 -5.56 21.30
C SER A 334 -17.08 -5.98 19.88
N LEU A 335 -15.78 -6.03 19.52
CA LEU A 335 -15.33 -6.53 18.22
C LEU A 335 -15.62 -8.02 18.05
N THR A 336 -15.49 -8.77 19.12
CA THR A 336 -15.83 -10.19 19.17
C THR A 336 -17.32 -10.40 18.87
N GLU A 337 -18.18 -9.67 19.53
CA GLU A 337 -19.64 -9.72 19.29
C GLU A 337 -19.99 -9.29 17.86
N ALA A 338 -19.38 -8.25 17.34
CA ALA A 338 -19.60 -7.81 15.96
C ALA A 338 -19.13 -8.85 14.94
N SER A 339 -18.00 -9.53 15.18
CA SER A 339 -17.41 -10.49 14.24
C SER A 339 -18.28 -11.71 13.94
N ILE A 340 -19.21 -12.06 14.83
CA ILE A 340 -20.21 -13.13 14.60
C ILE A 340 -21.04 -12.82 13.34
N HIS A 341 -21.26 -11.55 13.06
CA HIS A 341 -22.10 -11.07 11.97
C HIS A 341 -21.30 -10.69 10.70
N LEU A 342 -20.02 -11.07 10.62
CA LEU A 342 -19.14 -10.82 9.49
C LEU A 342 -18.80 -12.12 8.74
N PRO A 343 -19.73 -12.69 7.97
CA PRO A 343 -19.58 -14.03 7.35
C PRO A 343 -18.49 -14.03 6.25
N ALA A 344 -18.21 -12.90 5.65
CA ALA A 344 -17.21 -12.76 4.58
C ALA A 344 -15.79 -12.49 5.10
N LEU A 345 -15.58 -12.37 6.41
CA LEU A 345 -14.28 -11.96 6.97
C LEU A 345 -13.20 -13.00 6.67
N GLU A 346 -12.22 -12.61 5.85
CA GLU A 346 -11.09 -13.44 5.45
C GLU A 346 -9.79 -13.04 6.16
N ILE A 347 -9.59 -11.73 6.41
CA ILE A 347 -8.38 -11.20 7.03
C ILE A 347 -8.74 -10.38 8.27
N PHE A 348 -8.27 -10.83 9.42
CA PHE A 348 -8.42 -10.13 10.68
C PHE A 348 -7.06 -9.85 11.31
N ASN A 349 -6.72 -8.57 11.44
CA ASN A 349 -5.44 -8.12 11.99
C ASN A 349 -5.64 -7.34 13.30
N LEU A 350 -5.23 -7.93 14.41
CA LEU A 350 -5.25 -7.34 15.75
C LEU A 350 -3.84 -7.13 16.30
N SER A 351 -2.81 -7.27 15.48
CA SER A 351 -1.40 -7.18 15.90
C SER A 351 -1.10 -5.88 16.64
N TRP A 352 -0.16 -5.92 17.57
CA TRP A 352 0.29 -4.78 18.38
C TRP A 352 -0.80 -4.19 19.31
N ASN A 353 -1.80 -4.98 19.67
CA ASN A 353 -2.79 -4.64 20.69
C ASN A 353 -2.61 -5.57 21.89
N LYS A 354 -1.94 -5.07 22.92
CA LYS A 354 -1.54 -5.88 24.09
C LYS A 354 -2.71 -6.48 24.87
N CYS A 355 -3.88 -5.87 24.81
CA CYS A 355 -5.07 -6.33 25.52
C CYS A 355 -5.68 -7.62 24.94
N VAL A 356 -5.26 -8.05 23.75
CA VAL A 356 -5.71 -9.30 23.14
C VAL A 356 -5.20 -10.50 23.96
N GLY A 357 -3.96 -10.43 24.45
CA GLY A 357 -3.42 -11.41 25.40
C GLY A 357 -4.27 -11.45 26.68
N GLY A 358 -4.58 -12.64 27.13
CA GLY A 358 -5.47 -12.90 28.27
C GLY A 358 -6.98 -12.77 27.94
N ASN A 359 -7.35 -12.25 26.77
CA ASN A 359 -8.74 -12.12 26.31
C ASN A 359 -9.03 -12.92 25.03
N LEU A 360 -8.09 -13.74 24.59
CA LEU A 360 -8.19 -14.49 23.35
C LEU A 360 -9.34 -15.51 23.36
N ASN A 361 -9.74 -16.00 24.54
CA ASN A 361 -10.85 -16.93 24.69
C ASN A 361 -12.15 -16.39 24.09
N LEU A 362 -12.48 -15.12 24.30
CA LEU A 362 -13.68 -14.49 23.76
C LEU A 362 -13.62 -14.46 22.23
N LEU A 363 -12.49 -14.01 21.69
CA LEU A 363 -12.28 -13.95 20.24
C LEU A 363 -12.37 -15.32 19.60
N LEU A 364 -11.74 -16.35 20.18
CA LEU A 364 -11.73 -17.70 19.62
C LEU A 364 -13.12 -18.34 19.65
N GLU A 365 -13.95 -18.10 20.66
CA GLU A 365 -15.32 -18.61 20.69
C GLU A 365 -16.16 -18.09 19.52
N THR A 366 -15.93 -16.87 19.08
CA THR A 366 -16.63 -16.31 17.93
C THR A 366 -15.99 -16.69 16.60
N LEU A 367 -14.66 -16.76 16.53
CA LEU A 367 -13.97 -17.23 15.33
C LEU A 367 -14.27 -18.69 14.98
N LYS A 368 -14.76 -19.50 15.92
CA LYS A 368 -15.32 -20.82 15.64
C LYS A 368 -16.46 -20.75 14.62
N LEU A 369 -17.21 -19.66 14.62
CA LEU A 369 -18.32 -19.43 13.69
C LEU A 369 -17.86 -18.86 12.35
N SER A 370 -16.64 -18.37 12.26
CA SER A 370 -16.06 -17.83 11.02
C SER A 370 -15.61 -18.99 10.13
N THR A 371 -16.29 -19.16 9.01
CA THR A 371 -15.96 -20.20 8.02
C THR A 371 -15.08 -19.68 6.88
N SER A 372 -14.85 -18.37 6.81
CA SER A 372 -14.14 -17.71 5.71
C SER A 372 -12.74 -17.22 6.09
N LEU A 373 -12.37 -17.25 7.38
CA LEU A 373 -11.11 -16.67 7.85
C LEU A 373 -9.91 -17.41 7.29
N GLN A 374 -9.05 -16.69 6.57
CA GLN A 374 -7.84 -17.20 5.93
C GLN A 374 -6.56 -16.64 6.56
N VAL A 375 -6.62 -15.41 7.10
CA VAL A 375 -5.46 -14.73 7.69
C VAL A 375 -5.81 -14.18 9.07
N LEU A 376 -5.11 -14.66 10.09
CA LEU A 376 -5.22 -14.17 11.47
C LEU A 376 -3.86 -13.65 11.92
N ARG A 377 -3.79 -12.36 12.27
CA ARG A 377 -2.56 -11.72 12.75
C ARG A 377 -2.69 -11.26 14.19
N LEU A 378 -1.89 -11.87 15.04
CA LEU A 378 -1.83 -11.64 16.48
C LEU A 378 -0.40 -11.35 16.97
N SER A 379 0.42 -10.75 16.10
CA SER A 379 1.79 -10.36 16.41
C SER A 379 1.83 -9.34 17.54
N SER A 380 2.74 -9.49 18.50
CA SER A 380 2.94 -8.53 19.60
C SER A 380 1.65 -8.18 20.37
N CYS A 381 0.81 -9.17 20.62
CA CYS A 381 -0.45 -9.05 21.34
C CYS A 381 -0.35 -9.38 22.83
N SER A 382 0.85 -9.60 23.36
CA SER A 382 1.11 -10.10 24.73
C SER A 382 0.41 -11.43 25.02
N LEU A 383 0.32 -12.31 24.03
CA LEU A 383 -0.23 -13.65 24.22
C LEU A 383 0.60 -14.42 25.25
N VAL A 384 -0.10 -15.19 26.06
CA VAL A 384 0.49 -16.08 27.06
C VAL A 384 0.24 -17.55 26.68
N THR A 385 0.83 -18.44 27.45
CA THR A 385 0.72 -19.90 27.20
C THR A 385 -0.73 -20.39 27.13
N GLU A 386 -1.59 -19.87 27.99
CA GLU A 386 -3.00 -20.20 28.06
C GLU A 386 -3.76 -19.81 26.78
N ASP A 387 -3.44 -18.64 26.20
CA ASP A 387 -4.02 -18.17 24.95
C ASP A 387 -3.72 -19.14 23.79
N VAL A 388 -2.47 -19.60 23.71
CA VAL A 388 -2.02 -20.48 22.66
C VAL A 388 -2.58 -21.91 22.85
N ALA A 389 -2.73 -22.35 24.10
CA ALA A 389 -3.39 -23.62 24.43
C ALA A 389 -4.89 -23.61 24.02
N LEU A 390 -5.57 -22.46 24.24
CA LEU A 390 -6.96 -22.27 23.76
C LEU A 390 -7.05 -22.29 22.24
N LEU A 391 -6.12 -21.62 21.55
CA LEU A 391 -6.04 -21.64 20.08
C LEU A 391 -5.87 -23.10 19.59
N ALA A 392 -4.97 -23.86 20.19
CA ALA A 392 -4.75 -25.27 19.87
C ALA A 392 -6.02 -26.11 20.09
N SER A 393 -6.77 -25.85 21.16
CA SER A 393 -8.06 -26.51 21.42
C SER A 393 -9.10 -26.20 20.33
N VAL A 394 -9.20 -24.96 19.88
CA VAL A 394 -10.10 -24.55 18.78
C VAL A 394 -9.71 -25.25 17.47
N ILE A 395 -8.42 -25.31 17.17
CA ILE A 395 -7.89 -26.03 16.00
C ILE A 395 -8.22 -27.53 16.10
N GLN A 396 -8.05 -28.13 17.27
CA GLN A 396 -8.32 -29.55 17.51
C GLN A 396 -9.78 -29.92 17.24
N THR A 397 -10.72 -29.02 17.45
CA THR A 397 -12.14 -29.22 17.16
C THR A 397 -12.50 -29.01 15.68
N GLY A 398 -11.53 -28.79 14.80
CA GLY A 398 -11.72 -28.65 13.35
C GLY A 398 -12.13 -27.26 12.90
N HIS A 399 -12.07 -26.26 13.80
CA HIS A 399 -12.31 -24.87 13.45
C HIS A 399 -11.05 -24.24 12.85
N LEU A 400 -11.21 -23.08 12.18
CA LEU A 400 -10.14 -22.36 11.48
C LEU A 400 -9.47 -23.18 10.35
N ALA A 401 -10.16 -24.15 9.78
CA ALA A 401 -9.63 -25.09 8.79
C ALA A 401 -9.17 -24.41 7.49
N LYS A 402 -9.72 -23.24 7.16
CA LYS A 402 -9.34 -22.44 5.97
C LYS A 402 -8.18 -21.48 6.21
N LEU A 403 -7.59 -21.50 7.41
CA LEU A 403 -6.52 -20.60 7.74
C LEU A 403 -5.27 -20.88 6.89
N ARG A 404 -4.82 -19.88 6.16
CA ARG A 404 -3.64 -19.92 5.28
C ARG A 404 -2.44 -19.24 5.90
N LYS A 405 -2.68 -18.14 6.67
CA LYS A 405 -1.62 -17.39 7.32
C LYS A 405 -1.95 -17.16 8.78
N LEU A 406 -1.02 -17.55 9.65
CA LEU A 406 -1.13 -17.34 11.09
C LEU A 406 0.14 -16.66 11.61
N ASP A 407 -0.02 -15.45 12.15
CA ASP A 407 1.07 -14.67 12.73
C ASP A 407 0.92 -14.60 14.24
N LEU A 408 1.77 -15.31 14.95
CA LEU A 408 1.90 -15.34 16.42
C LEU A 408 3.22 -14.72 16.88
N SER A 409 3.95 -14.02 16.00
CA SER A 409 5.27 -13.48 16.27
C SER A 409 5.27 -12.46 17.41
N TYR A 410 6.43 -12.24 18.02
CA TYR A 410 6.68 -11.23 19.04
C TYR A 410 5.81 -11.39 20.31
N ASN A 411 5.38 -12.61 20.61
CA ASN A 411 4.69 -12.99 21.84
C ASN A 411 5.61 -13.83 22.71
N ASP A 412 6.66 -13.19 23.24
CA ASP A 412 7.79 -13.84 23.93
C ASP A 412 7.39 -14.50 25.26
N SER A 413 6.20 -14.21 25.79
CA SER A 413 5.68 -14.77 27.05
C SER A 413 5.12 -16.20 26.90
N ILE A 414 4.99 -16.71 25.67
CA ILE A 414 4.54 -18.07 25.44
C ILE A 414 5.67 -19.02 25.81
N CYS A 415 5.46 -19.92 26.75
CA CYS A 415 6.46 -20.88 27.19
C CYS A 415 6.47 -22.15 26.30
N ASP A 416 7.46 -23.02 26.51
CA ASP A 416 7.66 -24.23 25.70
C ASP A 416 6.46 -25.19 25.72
N THR A 417 5.72 -25.25 26.84
CA THR A 417 4.50 -26.04 26.94
C THR A 417 3.40 -25.54 26.03
N GLY A 418 3.25 -24.21 25.89
CA GLY A 418 2.31 -23.60 24.96
C GLY A 418 2.66 -23.92 23.50
N TRP A 419 3.92 -23.75 23.13
CA TRP A 419 4.39 -24.10 21.79
C TRP A 419 4.23 -25.60 21.51
N ALA A 420 4.50 -26.47 22.51
CA ALA A 420 4.32 -27.90 22.34
C ALA A 420 2.88 -28.28 22.02
N VAL A 421 1.92 -27.76 22.79
CA VAL A 421 0.49 -28.02 22.57
C VAL A 421 0.02 -27.49 21.22
N PHE A 422 0.48 -26.29 20.84
CA PHE A 422 0.16 -25.70 19.54
C PHE A 422 0.69 -26.54 18.38
N CYS A 423 2.00 -26.88 18.40
CA CYS A 423 2.63 -27.66 17.33
C CYS A 423 2.05 -29.07 17.20
N GLN A 424 1.60 -29.67 18.30
CA GLN A 424 0.92 -30.99 18.27
C GLN A 424 -0.42 -30.97 17.54
N ASN A 425 -1.08 -29.80 17.42
CA ASN A 425 -2.41 -29.67 16.84
C ASN A 425 -2.42 -28.91 15.49
N MET A 426 -1.39 -28.09 15.17
CA MET A 426 -1.37 -27.23 13.97
C MET A 426 -1.46 -28.00 12.65
N TRP A 427 -1.12 -29.31 12.62
CA TRP A 427 -1.25 -30.16 11.43
C TRP A 427 -2.69 -30.32 10.93
N LEU A 428 -3.67 -29.91 11.71
CA LEU A 428 -5.08 -29.86 11.33
C LEU A 428 -5.41 -28.68 10.43
N LEU A 429 -4.56 -27.65 10.38
CA LEU A 429 -4.70 -26.48 9.51
C LEU A 429 -4.21 -26.80 8.09
N LYS A 430 -4.94 -27.62 7.35
CA LYS A 430 -4.50 -28.20 6.07
C LYS A 430 -4.20 -27.19 4.97
N GLU A 431 -4.80 -26.02 5.03
CA GLU A 431 -4.57 -24.93 4.05
C GLU A 431 -3.47 -23.96 4.49
N LEU A 432 -2.80 -24.18 5.63
CA LEU A 432 -1.77 -23.27 6.15
C LEU A 432 -0.57 -23.21 5.22
N THR A 433 -0.28 -22.02 4.72
CA THR A 433 0.86 -21.71 3.85
C THR A 433 1.99 -20.99 4.59
N GLU A 434 1.65 -20.15 5.57
CA GLU A 434 2.60 -19.34 6.32
C GLU A 434 2.28 -19.35 7.82
N LEU A 435 3.32 -19.60 8.62
CA LEU A 435 3.28 -19.48 10.08
C LEU A 435 4.44 -18.61 10.54
N ASP A 436 4.18 -17.58 11.34
CA ASP A 436 5.25 -16.79 11.97
C ASP A 436 5.18 -16.89 13.50
N ILE A 437 6.26 -17.44 14.07
CA ILE A 437 6.47 -17.57 15.53
C ILE A 437 7.76 -16.88 15.96
N SER A 438 8.28 -15.95 15.17
CA SER A 438 9.52 -15.22 15.45
C SER A 438 9.47 -14.51 16.79
N LEU A 439 10.60 -14.42 17.47
CA LEU A 439 10.76 -13.63 18.68
C LEU A 439 11.07 -12.16 18.34
N ARG A 440 10.91 -11.26 19.32
CA ARG A 440 11.28 -9.84 19.16
C ARG A 440 12.77 -9.70 18.84
N PRO A 441 13.15 -8.63 18.13
CA PRO A 441 14.56 -8.39 17.76
C PRO A 441 15.52 -8.32 18.96
N SER A 442 15.02 -7.93 20.12
CA SER A 442 15.79 -7.87 21.39
C SER A 442 15.82 -9.19 22.19
N ALA A 443 15.07 -10.20 21.75
CA ALA A 443 14.94 -11.47 22.43
C ALA A 443 15.74 -12.54 21.69
N PHE A 444 16.29 -13.49 22.46
CA PHE A 444 16.88 -14.72 21.96
C PHE A 444 16.50 -15.84 22.90
N ARG A 445 16.12 -16.97 22.37
CA ARG A 445 15.69 -18.11 23.18
C ARG A 445 16.00 -19.40 22.45
N ASP A 446 16.49 -20.39 23.19
CA ASP A 446 16.69 -21.74 22.66
C ASP A 446 15.32 -22.37 22.33
N CYS A 447 15.25 -23.08 21.22
CA CYS A 447 14.11 -23.91 20.92
C CYS A 447 14.04 -25.08 21.91
N GLY A 448 12.84 -25.26 22.49
CA GLY A 448 12.56 -26.39 23.37
C GLY A 448 12.26 -27.67 22.60
N GLN A 449 11.85 -28.68 23.33
CA GLN A 449 11.45 -30.00 22.76
C GLN A 449 10.25 -29.89 21.79
N TRP A 450 9.51 -28.79 21.83
CA TRP A 450 8.40 -28.50 20.92
C TRP A 450 8.83 -28.43 19.45
N PHE A 451 10.11 -28.16 19.16
CA PHE A 451 10.62 -28.09 17.80
C PHE A 451 10.41 -29.40 17.01
N ARG A 452 10.55 -30.55 17.66
CA ARG A 452 10.23 -31.85 17.05
C ARG A 452 8.76 -31.97 16.68
N HIS A 453 7.87 -31.45 17.53
CA HIS A 453 6.44 -31.42 17.22
C HIS A 453 6.14 -30.51 16.03
N LEU A 454 6.86 -29.38 15.90
CA LEU A 454 6.79 -28.49 14.75
C LEU A 454 7.17 -29.25 13.46
N LEU A 455 8.36 -29.87 13.42
CA LEU A 455 8.81 -30.64 12.25
C LEU A 455 7.81 -31.74 11.88
N CYS A 456 7.34 -32.49 12.86
CA CYS A 456 6.32 -33.53 12.65
C CYS A 456 4.99 -32.98 12.12
N ALA A 457 4.57 -31.78 12.55
CA ALA A 457 3.36 -31.15 12.04
C ALA A 457 3.56 -30.67 10.59
N VAL A 458 4.72 -30.07 10.28
CA VAL A 458 5.06 -29.60 8.95
C VAL A 458 5.00 -30.71 7.91
N THR A 459 5.45 -31.94 8.23
CA THR A 459 5.35 -33.09 7.31
C THR A 459 3.90 -33.42 6.92
N LYS A 460 2.92 -33.02 7.74
CA LYS A 460 1.51 -33.30 7.53
C LYS A 460 0.72 -32.13 6.93
N LEU A 461 1.40 -30.99 6.67
CA LEU A 461 0.84 -29.77 6.08
C LEU A 461 1.21 -29.70 4.60
N PRO A 462 0.28 -29.97 3.67
CA PRO A 462 0.61 -30.07 2.25
C PRO A 462 0.93 -28.71 1.63
N GLU A 463 0.38 -27.61 2.17
CA GLU A 463 0.44 -26.28 1.57
C GLU A 463 1.47 -25.36 2.25
N ILE A 464 2.11 -25.80 3.33
CA ILE A 464 3.06 -24.95 4.07
C ILE A 464 4.30 -24.63 3.23
N THR A 465 4.61 -23.34 3.11
CA THR A 465 5.76 -22.84 2.35
C THR A 465 6.75 -22.06 3.19
N GLU A 466 6.28 -21.42 4.27
CA GLU A 466 7.12 -20.52 5.07
C GLU A 466 6.83 -20.64 6.57
N ILE A 467 7.90 -20.71 7.36
CA ILE A 467 7.84 -20.65 8.81
C ILE A 467 8.83 -19.59 9.30
N GLY A 468 8.31 -18.49 9.84
CA GLY A 468 9.08 -17.45 10.50
C GLY A 468 9.53 -17.91 11.89
N MET A 469 10.84 -18.01 12.11
CA MET A 469 11.47 -18.42 13.37
C MET A 469 12.66 -17.52 13.72
N LYS A 470 12.57 -16.23 13.42
CA LYS A 470 13.67 -15.29 13.72
C LYS A 470 13.95 -15.25 15.21
N ARG A 471 15.24 -15.18 15.57
CA ARG A 471 15.74 -15.09 16.96
C ARG A 471 15.57 -16.36 17.80
N TRP A 472 15.01 -17.43 17.29
CA TRP A 472 15.10 -18.73 17.91
C TRP A 472 16.50 -19.34 17.65
N ILE A 473 17.10 -19.89 18.71
CA ILE A 473 18.38 -20.57 18.65
C ILE A 473 18.09 -22.06 18.59
N LEU A 474 18.60 -22.74 17.58
CA LEU A 474 18.55 -24.18 17.48
C LEU A 474 19.82 -24.77 18.11
N PRO A 475 19.71 -25.61 19.16
CA PRO A 475 20.83 -26.44 19.61
C PRO A 475 21.33 -27.35 18.48
N ALA A 476 22.62 -27.76 18.51
CA ALA A 476 23.23 -28.53 17.44
C ALA A 476 22.44 -29.79 17.04
N SER A 477 21.85 -30.49 18.02
CA SER A 477 20.98 -31.65 17.76
C SER A 477 19.71 -31.31 16.96
N GLN A 478 19.14 -30.09 17.14
CA GLN A 478 17.98 -29.66 16.40
C GLN A 478 18.36 -29.11 15.03
N GLU A 479 19.55 -28.55 14.88
CA GLU A 479 20.06 -28.17 13.56
C GLU A 479 20.28 -29.44 12.69
N GLU A 480 20.83 -30.51 13.25
CA GLU A 480 20.94 -31.82 12.57
C GLU A 480 19.55 -32.37 12.20
N GLU A 481 18.57 -32.27 13.10
CA GLU A 481 17.18 -32.67 12.82
C GLU A 481 16.57 -31.88 11.65
N LEU A 482 16.83 -30.58 11.59
CA LEU A 482 16.32 -29.71 10.51
C LEU A 482 17.01 -30.02 9.17
N GLU A 483 18.33 -30.30 9.20
CA GLU A 483 19.09 -30.70 8.01
C GLU A 483 18.59 -32.03 7.46
N CYS A 484 18.41 -33.05 8.33
CA CYS A 484 17.84 -34.35 7.96
C CYS A 484 16.39 -34.15 7.38
N PHE A 485 15.57 -33.31 8.01
CA PHE A 485 14.25 -33.00 7.51
C PHE A 485 14.29 -32.42 6.07
N GLY A 486 15.23 -31.52 5.80
CA GLY A 486 15.41 -30.94 4.46
C GLY A 486 15.84 -31.96 3.41
N GLN A 487 16.63 -32.98 3.80
CA GLN A 487 17.08 -34.05 2.90
C GLN A 487 15.97 -35.07 2.60
N ASP A 488 15.21 -35.47 3.63
CA ASP A 488 14.21 -36.53 3.51
C ASP A 488 12.95 -36.11 2.77
N HIS A 489 12.52 -34.83 2.95
CA HIS A 489 11.22 -34.40 2.50
C HIS A 489 11.26 -33.62 1.19
N ARG A 490 12.42 -33.27 0.58
CA ARG A 490 12.57 -32.38 -0.59
C ARG A 490 11.62 -31.18 -0.50
N SER A 491 11.30 -30.77 0.74
CA SER A 491 10.23 -29.84 1.00
C SER A 491 10.68 -28.44 0.61
N SER A 492 9.84 -27.76 -0.15
CA SER A 492 9.95 -26.35 -0.48
C SER A 492 9.70 -25.44 0.72
N VAL A 493 9.64 -25.96 1.95
CA VAL A 493 9.37 -25.16 3.15
C VAL A 493 10.60 -24.37 3.55
N HIS A 494 10.44 -23.06 3.55
CA HIS A 494 11.46 -22.13 3.99
C HIS A 494 11.32 -21.83 5.49
N PHE A 495 12.39 -22.10 6.27
CA PHE A 495 12.47 -21.68 7.67
C PHE A 495 13.27 -20.37 7.75
N ASP A 496 12.56 -19.24 7.89
CA ASP A 496 13.18 -17.93 8.04
C ASP A 496 13.69 -17.72 9.47
N ARG A 497 14.97 -17.92 9.67
CA ARG A 497 15.64 -17.74 10.97
C ARG A 497 16.25 -16.34 11.15
N GLY A 498 16.21 -15.51 10.11
CA GLY A 498 16.91 -14.24 10.07
C GLY A 498 18.42 -14.47 10.07
N GLY A 499 19.09 -14.26 8.94
CA GLY A 499 20.55 -14.36 8.88
C GLY A 499 21.21 -13.44 9.91
N PHE A 500 22.19 -13.92 10.63
CA PHE A 500 23.14 -13.08 11.35
C PHE A 500 23.97 -12.37 10.25
N GLN A 501 23.67 -11.09 10.01
CA GLN A 501 24.60 -10.16 9.37
C GLN A 501 25.40 -9.43 10.45
#